data_fc978981c66f9ad6c053692310f225a3
#
_entry.id   fc978981c66f9ad6c053692310f225a3
#
_cell.length_a   1.000
_cell.length_b   1.000
_cell.length_c   1.000
_cell.angle_alpha   90.00
_cell.angle_beta   90.00
_cell.angle_gamma   90.00
#
_symmetry.space_group_name_H-M   'P 1'
#
loop_
_entity.id
_entity.type
_entity.pdbx_description
1 polymer ?
#
loop_
_entity_poly.entity_id
_entity_poly.type
_entity_poly.pdbx_seq_one_letter_code
_entity_poly.pdbx_strand_id
1 'polypeptide(L)'
;MKTRDAKSYDCAVGCPVEATLDLIDGKWKGVILYHLLGDTVRFNELGRRLSRITQRMLTRQLRELEAAGLIHREVYAEVPARVEYSLTTLGRSLEPVIRSLWSWGNSYLEVRRTAPRPLKGASASAHNVN
;
A
#
# COMPACT_ATOMS: atom_id res chain seq x y z
N MET A 1 1.60 -6.85 23.52
CA MET A 1 0.92 -5.69 23.92
C MET A 1 -0.47 -6.06 24.22
N LYS A 2 -0.97 -5.39 25.14
CA LYS A 2 -2.35 -5.55 25.27
C LYS A 2 -2.97 -5.23 23.95
N THR A 3 -3.74 -6.14 23.48
CA THR A 3 -4.42 -5.91 22.24
C THR A 3 -5.28 -4.69 22.43
N ARG A 4 -5.22 -3.82 21.46
CA ARG A 4 -6.07 -2.67 21.52
C ARG A 4 -7.50 -3.11 21.33
N ASP A 5 -8.33 -2.82 22.29
CA ASP A 5 -9.73 -3.18 22.18
C ASP A 5 -10.40 -2.38 21.08
N ALA A 6 -11.44 -2.96 20.51
CA ALA A 6 -12.19 -2.24 19.49
C ALA A 6 -12.67 -0.89 19.98
N LYS A 7 -13.07 -0.83 21.24
CA LYS A 7 -13.59 0.43 21.77
C LYS A 7 -12.54 1.49 21.94
N SER A 8 -11.26 1.13 21.87
CA SER A 8 -10.23 2.13 21.93
C SER A 8 -9.98 2.78 20.57
N TYR A 9 -10.64 2.28 19.56
CA TYR A 9 -10.53 2.86 18.23
C TYR A 9 -11.69 3.80 17.97
N ASP A 10 -11.74 4.87 18.71
CA ASP A 10 -12.72 5.90 18.40
C ASP A 10 -12.04 6.93 17.50
N CYS A 11 -12.80 7.86 17.01
CA CYS A 11 -12.29 8.77 16.01
C CYS A 11 -11.27 9.75 16.56
N ALA A 12 -11.07 9.79 17.86
CA ALA A 12 -10.04 10.65 18.41
C ALA A 12 -8.72 9.94 18.47
N VAL A 13 -8.70 8.71 18.96
CA VAL A 13 -7.47 7.94 19.12
C VAL A 13 -7.79 6.49 18.83
N GLY A 14 -7.06 5.90 17.90
CA GLY A 14 -7.20 4.47 17.63
C GLY A 14 -8.47 4.09 16.93
N CYS A 15 -9.03 4.96 16.11
CA CYS A 15 -10.25 4.60 15.40
C CYS A 15 -9.93 3.55 14.32
N PRO A 16 -10.95 2.80 13.86
CA PRO A 16 -10.73 1.78 12.83
C PRO A 16 -10.09 2.33 11.56
N VAL A 17 -10.39 3.56 11.18
CA VAL A 17 -9.76 4.17 10.01
C VAL A 17 -8.27 4.33 10.25
N GLU A 18 -7.91 4.79 11.43
CA GLU A 18 -6.50 4.94 11.78
C GLU A 18 -5.79 3.59 11.76
N ALA A 19 -6.42 2.56 12.33
CA ALA A 19 -5.84 1.23 12.35
C ALA A 19 -5.57 0.72 10.94
N THR A 20 -6.50 0.95 10.03
CA THR A 20 -6.35 0.51 8.67
C THR A 20 -5.23 1.27 7.96
N LEU A 21 -5.23 2.58 8.12
CA LEU A 21 -4.21 3.40 7.47
C LEU A 21 -2.81 3.05 7.96
N ASP A 22 -2.69 2.68 9.24
CA ASP A 22 -1.40 2.28 9.78
C ASP A 22 -0.82 1.06 9.06
N LEU A 23 -1.69 0.16 8.61
CA LEU A 23 -1.23 -1.05 7.91
C LEU A 23 -0.77 -0.78 6.49
N ILE A 24 -1.29 0.27 5.87
CA ILE A 24 -1.00 0.55 4.48
C ILE A 24 -0.40 1.95 4.31
N ASP A 25 0.21 2.47 5.37
CA ASP A 25 0.71 3.84 5.36
C ASP A 25 1.88 4.01 4.39
N GLY A 26 2.21 5.27 4.14
CA GLY A 26 3.30 5.59 3.24
C GLY A 26 2.91 5.45 1.79
N LYS A 27 3.94 5.51 0.96
CA LYS A 27 3.71 5.58 -0.47
C LYS A 27 3.54 4.20 -1.10
N TRP A 28 4.18 3.17 -0.54
CA TRP A 28 4.36 1.94 -1.30
C TRP A 28 3.53 0.75 -0.82
N LYS A 29 3.13 0.72 0.45
CA LYS A 29 2.48 -0.50 0.97
C LYS A 29 1.18 -0.84 0.26
N GLY A 30 0.31 0.16 0.09
CA GLY A 30 -0.93 -0.08 -0.62
C GLY A 30 -0.70 -0.51 -2.05
N VAL A 31 0.30 0.07 -2.71
CA VAL A 31 0.62 -0.28 -4.09
C VAL A 31 1.13 -1.72 -4.17
N ILE A 32 1.99 -2.12 -3.23
CA ILE A 32 2.49 -3.49 -3.21
C ILE A 32 1.32 -4.46 -3.03
N LEU A 33 0.44 -4.17 -2.08
CA LEU A 33 -0.70 -5.04 -1.85
C LEU A 33 -1.59 -5.15 -3.08
N TYR A 34 -1.77 -4.03 -3.78
CA TYR A 34 -2.54 -4.05 -5.01
C TYR A 34 -1.95 -5.03 -6.03
N HIS A 35 -0.63 -4.98 -6.19
CA HIS A 35 0.02 -5.87 -7.14
C HIS A 35 -0.04 -7.34 -6.74
N LEU A 36 -0.24 -7.61 -5.45
CA LEU A 36 -0.33 -8.99 -4.98
C LEU A 36 -1.76 -9.53 -4.99
N LEU A 37 -2.75 -8.70 -5.35
CA LEU A 37 -4.12 -9.18 -5.37
C LEU A 37 -4.34 -10.29 -6.39
N GLY A 38 -3.63 -10.21 -7.50
CA GLY A 38 -3.88 -11.14 -8.60
C GLY A 38 -3.17 -12.47 -8.45
N ASP A 39 -1.95 -12.45 -7.90
CA ASP A 39 -1.17 -13.68 -7.88
C ASP A 39 0.05 -13.51 -7.02
N THR A 40 0.83 -14.59 -6.92
CA THR A 40 2.13 -14.59 -6.29
C THR A 40 3.12 -13.89 -7.22
N VAL A 41 3.95 -13.01 -6.65
CA VAL A 41 4.88 -12.22 -7.45
C VAL A 41 6.28 -12.34 -6.88
N ARG A 42 7.26 -12.51 -7.78
CA ARG A 42 8.65 -12.57 -7.36
C ARG A 42 9.17 -11.20 -7.00
N PHE A 43 10.18 -11.18 -6.13
CA PHE A 43 10.80 -9.94 -5.70
C PHE A 43 11.22 -9.07 -6.89
N ASN A 44 11.90 -9.68 -7.85
CA ASN A 44 12.40 -8.91 -8.99
C ASN A 44 11.27 -8.39 -9.86
N GLU A 45 10.19 -9.13 -9.96
CA GLU A 45 9.03 -8.68 -10.72
C GLU A 45 8.36 -7.51 -10.02
N LEU A 46 8.26 -7.55 -8.69
CA LEU A 46 7.73 -6.40 -7.96
C LEU A 46 8.57 -5.17 -8.22
N GLY A 47 9.88 -5.34 -8.19
CA GLY A 47 10.76 -4.22 -8.48
C GLY A 47 10.54 -3.61 -9.86
N ARG A 48 10.28 -4.47 -10.83
CA ARG A 48 9.99 -3.98 -12.18
C ARG A 48 8.67 -3.24 -12.25
N ARG A 49 7.64 -3.79 -11.61
CA ARG A 49 6.31 -3.16 -11.64
C ARG A 49 6.30 -1.82 -10.92
N LEU A 50 7.13 -1.69 -9.89
CA LEU A 50 7.20 -0.47 -9.10
C LEU A 50 8.43 0.34 -9.50
N SER A 51 8.64 0.55 -10.75
CA SER A 51 9.89 0.98 -11.35
C SER A 51 10.61 2.12 -10.65
N ARG A 52 9.91 2.92 -9.85
CA ARG A 52 10.55 4.05 -9.17
C ARG A 52 10.96 3.76 -7.73
N ILE A 53 10.74 2.54 -7.26
CA ILE A 53 11.14 2.18 -5.92
C ILE A 53 12.57 1.65 -5.95
N THR A 54 13.36 2.02 -4.94
CA THR A 54 14.69 1.44 -4.81
C THR A 54 14.57 0.05 -4.25
N GLN A 55 15.56 -0.78 -4.53
CA GLN A 55 15.58 -2.13 -3.99
C GLN A 55 15.58 -2.10 -2.46
N ARG A 56 16.29 -1.16 -1.88
CA ARG A 56 16.35 -1.02 -0.44
C ARG A 56 14.97 -0.70 0.14
N MET A 57 14.27 0.22 -0.49
CA MET A 57 12.94 0.59 -0.01
C MET A 57 11.95 -0.56 -0.19
N LEU A 58 12.03 -1.26 -1.33
CA LEU A 58 11.15 -2.40 -1.56
C LEU A 58 11.37 -3.46 -0.49
N THR A 59 12.62 -3.78 -0.19
CA THR A 59 12.94 -4.75 0.85
C THR A 59 12.35 -4.33 2.18
N ARG A 60 12.50 -3.06 2.52
CA ARG A 60 11.99 -2.55 3.78
C ARG A 60 10.47 -2.65 3.86
N GLN A 61 9.80 -2.23 2.81
CA GLN A 61 8.33 -2.26 2.80
C GLN A 61 7.81 -3.70 2.86
N LEU A 62 8.46 -4.61 2.17
CA LEU A 62 8.05 -6.02 2.20
C LEU A 62 8.25 -6.61 3.58
N ARG A 63 9.34 -6.27 4.25
CA ARG A 63 9.56 -6.75 5.62
C ARG A 63 8.49 -6.24 6.57
N GLU A 64 8.10 -4.99 6.41
CA GLU A 64 7.08 -4.43 7.28
C GLU A 64 5.72 -5.06 7.01
N LEU A 65 5.38 -5.31 5.76
CA LEU A 65 4.13 -5.98 5.41
C LEU A 65 4.12 -7.42 5.91
N GLU A 66 5.25 -8.09 5.83
CA GLU A 66 5.35 -9.45 6.34
C GLU A 66 5.20 -9.47 7.86
N ALA A 67 5.87 -8.55 8.55
CA ALA A 67 5.77 -8.45 10.01
C ALA A 67 4.35 -8.14 10.46
N ALA A 68 3.61 -7.39 9.66
CA ALA A 68 2.22 -7.09 9.96
C ALA A 68 1.28 -8.26 9.64
N GLY A 69 1.80 -9.32 9.07
CA GLY A 69 0.99 -10.49 8.77
C GLY A 69 0.16 -10.39 7.51
N LEU A 70 0.46 -9.41 6.65
CA LEU A 70 -0.33 -9.19 5.45
C LEU A 70 0.18 -9.96 4.25
N ILE A 71 1.46 -10.28 4.22
CA ILE A 71 2.02 -11.02 3.11
C ILE A 71 2.86 -12.18 3.62
N HIS A 72 2.99 -13.17 2.76
CA HIS A 72 3.80 -14.35 3.00
C HIS A 72 5.00 -14.29 2.07
N ARG A 73 6.17 -14.65 2.61
CA ARG A 73 7.41 -14.67 1.85
C ARG A 73 7.87 -16.11 1.73
N GLU A 74 8.08 -16.57 0.51
CA GLU A 74 8.53 -17.93 0.25
C GLU A 74 9.88 -17.87 -0.43
N VAL A 75 10.86 -18.56 0.15
CA VAL A 75 12.19 -18.62 -0.41
C VAL A 75 12.42 -20.02 -0.96
N TYR A 76 12.78 -20.08 -2.24
CA TYR A 76 13.07 -21.35 -2.89
C TYR A 76 14.57 -21.51 -3.00
N ALA A 77 15.06 -22.66 -2.54
CA ALA A 77 16.50 -22.95 -2.55
C ALA A 77 16.93 -23.38 -3.94
N GLU A 78 17.12 -22.39 -4.78
CA GLU A 78 17.55 -22.58 -6.16
C GLU A 78 18.82 -21.77 -6.40
N VAL A 79 19.38 -21.91 -7.59
CA VAL A 79 20.52 -21.12 -8.00
C VAL A 79 20.15 -20.45 -9.32
N PRO A 80 19.93 -19.14 -9.32
CA PRO A 80 19.91 -18.24 -8.17
C PRO A 80 18.66 -18.44 -7.30
N ALA A 81 18.74 -18.02 -6.06
CA ALA A 81 17.61 -18.15 -5.15
C ALA A 81 16.41 -17.36 -5.69
N ARG A 82 15.23 -17.90 -5.44
CA ARG A 82 13.99 -17.27 -5.86
C ARG A 82 13.18 -16.91 -4.63
N VAL A 83 12.71 -15.67 -4.57
CA VAL A 83 11.88 -15.22 -3.46
C VAL A 83 10.54 -14.74 -4.03
N GLU A 84 9.46 -15.25 -3.49
CA GLU A 84 8.12 -14.93 -3.95
C GLU A 84 7.29 -14.41 -2.80
N TYR A 85 6.35 -13.54 -3.13
CA TYR A 85 5.45 -12.93 -2.15
C TYR A 85 4.01 -13.15 -2.55
N SER A 86 3.18 -13.41 -1.57
CA SER A 86 1.75 -13.60 -1.79
C SER A 86 0.99 -13.04 -0.59
N LEU A 87 -0.29 -12.82 -0.75
CA LEU A 87 -1.12 -12.31 0.33
C LEU A 87 -1.46 -13.45 1.29
N THR A 88 -1.43 -13.14 2.59
CA THR A 88 -1.98 -14.04 3.60
C THR A 88 -3.51 -13.91 3.58
N THR A 89 -4.17 -14.72 4.40
CA THR A 89 -5.61 -14.58 4.58
C THR A 89 -5.97 -13.18 5.06
N LEU A 90 -5.19 -12.66 6.02
CA LEU A 90 -5.43 -11.30 6.50
C LEU A 90 -5.21 -10.27 5.38
N GLY A 91 -4.11 -10.42 4.64
CA GLY A 91 -3.85 -9.52 3.52
C GLY A 91 -4.96 -9.58 2.48
N ARG A 92 -5.45 -10.79 2.20
CA ARG A 92 -6.53 -10.94 1.23
C ARG A 92 -7.80 -10.24 1.69
N SER A 93 -8.02 -10.15 2.99
CA SER A 93 -9.21 -9.48 3.50
C SER A 93 -9.18 -7.97 3.24
N LEU A 94 -8.02 -7.43 2.89
CA LEU A 94 -7.93 -6.01 2.52
C LEU A 94 -8.31 -5.77 1.06
N GLU A 95 -8.61 -6.80 0.31
CA GLU A 95 -8.88 -6.62 -1.12
C GLU A 95 -9.97 -5.59 -1.39
N PRO A 96 -11.11 -5.58 -0.68
CA PRO A 96 -12.13 -4.55 -0.97
C PRO A 96 -11.61 -3.16 -0.72
N VAL A 97 -10.77 -2.99 0.32
CA VAL A 97 -10.21 -1.68 0.64
C VAL A 97 -9.27 -1.23 -0.47
N ILE A 98 -8.37 -2.12 -0.88
CA ILE A 98 -7.39 -1.79 -1.91
C ILE A 98 -8.07 -1.49 -3.23
N ARG A 99 -9.10 -2.27 -3.59
CA ARG A 99 -9.82 -2.02 -4.83
C ARG A 99 -10.59 -0.71 -4.79
N SER A 100 -11.11 -0.36 -3.61
CA SER A 100 -11.77 0.94 -3.46
C SER A 100 -10.79 2.08 -3.61
N LEU A 101 -9.58 1.92 -3.07
CA LEU A 101 -8.54 2.92 -3.26
C LEU A 101 -8.23 3.09 -4.75
N TRP A 102 -8.10 1.98 -5.46
CA TRP A 102 -7.83 2.04 -6.88
C TRP A 102 -8.96 2.74 -7.63
N SER A 103 -10.18 2.35 -7.33
CA SER A 103 -11.34 2.87 -8.02
C SER A 103 -11.50 4.37 -7.78
N TRP A 104 -11.41 4.78 -6.53
CA TRP A 104 -11.53 6.20 -6.22
C TRP A 104 -10.39 6.99 -6.85
N GLY A 105 -9.16 6.44 -6.74
CA GLY A 105 -8.00 7.11 -7.30
C GLY A 105 -8.09 7.26 -8.81
N ASN A 106 -8.61 6.24 -9.47
CA ASN A 106 -8.77 6.28 -10.92
C ASN A 106 -9.73 7.41 -11.31
N SER A 107 -10.85 7.52 -10.61
CA SER A 107 -11.79 8.61 -10.87
C SER A 107 -11.18 9.97 -10.58
N TYR A 108 -10.42 10.05 -9.50
CA TYR A 108 -9.77 11.30 -9.14
C TYR A 108 -8.77 11.75 -10.22
N LEU A 109 -8.00 10.79 -10.74
CA LEU A 109 -7.04 11.12 -11.78
C LEU A 109 -7.73 11.57 -13.05
N GLU A 110 -8.88 11.01 -13.34
CA GLU A 110 -9.65 11.42 -14.50
C GLU A 110 -10.12 12.87 -14.34
N VAL A 111 -10.62 13.21 -13.16
CA VAL A 111 -11.04 14.58 -12.88
C VAL A 111 -9.85 15.52 -13.01
N ARG A 112 -8.71 15.15 -12.51
CA ARG A 112 -7.52 15.98 -12.61
C ARG A 112 -7.08 16.19 -14.05
N ARG A 113 -7.24 15.17 -14.87
CA ARG A 113 -6.84 15.27 -16.27
C ARG A 113 -7.72 16.25 -17.04
N THR A 114 -9.00 16.28 -16.71
CA THR A 114 -9.95 17.09 -17.44
C THR A 114 -10.19 18.46 -16.83
N ALA A 115 -9.76 18.67 -15.58
CA ALA A 115 -9.98 19.94 -14.90
C ALA A 115 -9.02 21.00 -15.43
N PRO A 116 -9.44 22.27 -15.45
CA PRO A 116 -8.53 23.34 -15.84
C PRO A 116 -7.34 23.37 -14.89
N ARG A 117 -6.18 23.64 -15.46
CA ARG A 117 -4.98 23.71 -14.65
C ARG A 117 -5.05 24.95 -13.77
N PRO A 118 -4.78 24.83 -12.47
CA PRO A 118 -4.80 26.00 -11.61
C PRO A 118 -3.67 26.94 -11.98
N LEU A 119 -3.88 28.22 -11.71
CA LEU A 119 -2.84 29.22 -11.91
C LEU A 119 -1.73 28.99 -10.92
N LYS A 120 -0.51 29.26 -11.35
CA LYS A 120 0.63 29.01 -10.52
C LYS A 120 0.55 29.67 -9.16
N GLY A 121 0.18 30.89 -9.12
CA GLY A 121 0.10 31.61 -7.86
C GLY A 121 -0.92 31.02 -6.93
N ALA A 122 -2.01 30.55 -7.46
CA ALA A 122 -3.06 29.98 -6.63
C ALA A 122 -2.64 28.65 -6.05
N SER A 123 -1.92 27.86 -6.81
CA SER A 123 -1.57 26.54 -6.34
C SER A 123 -0.53 26.56 -5.24
N ALA A 124 0.27 27.59 -5.19
CA ALA A 124 1.33 27.62 -4.21
C ALA A 124 0.79 27.62 -2.79
N SER A 125 -0.32 28.24 -2.62
CA SER A 125 -0.85 28.27 -1.28
C SER A 125 -1.66 27.05 -0.98
N ALA A 126 -2.15 26.56 -1.96
CA ALA A 126 -2.94 25.41 -1.65
C ALA A 126 -2.08 24.28 -1.24
N HIS A 127 -1.65 24.53 -1.13
CA HIS A 127 -1.21 23.56 -0.90
C HIS A 127 -1.00 23.27 0.07
N ASN A 128 -1.12 23.76 0.28
CA ASN A 128 -1.15 23.39 1.03
C ASN A 128 -1.91 22.71 1.34
N VAL A 129 -2.34 22.78 1.04
CA VAL A 129 -3.11 22.14 1.11
C VAL A 129 -3.11 21.10 1.09
N ASN A 130 -2.97 21.12 1.19
CA ASN A 130 -2.93 20.17 1.23
C ASN A 130 -3.21 19.57 1.45
#